data_252c5d5326aa7e4f7b08750f0535d5c5
#
_entry.id   252c5d5326aa7e4f7b08750f0535d5c5
#
_cell.length_a   1.000
_cell.length_b   1.000
_cell.length_c   1.000
_cell.angle_alpha   90.00
_cell.angle_beta   90.00
_cell.angle_gamma   90.00
#
_symmetry.space_group_name_H-M   'P 1'
#
loop_
_entity.id
_entity.type
_entity.pdbx_description
1 polymer ?
#
loop_
_entity_poly.entity_id
_entity_poly.type
_entity_poly.pdbx_seq_one_letter_code
_entity_poly.pdbx_strand_id
1 'polypeptide(L)'
;MGVFAAGHLGELTQYLPVELVDDVLEQTKTTQRRLRELPSRVGVYFLLALGMFPRLGYARVWDKLTAGLAGARRPSEKALRDLRRRLGPAPLKALFEVVAGPLGQPRTPGVCHRGLRTVAFDGLHSLKAPDTRRNRAWLGRIHYRMGFAGYPTLQVMALVETGTRALLGAAVGGADNRDEPTLAADLLDLLRPGMLVLLDRAFDSTAFLEQITQTGARFLVRGKSTRKPLVLRHLSDGSYLSVLGGLKVRIVEADLVMTGADGSRVGDRYRLITTLLDHHRHPAGELTALYHERWEIETAFLALRHTILNGHVLRSGDQPGLEQELWALLTLYQLLRMAMVTAVETQPGTNPDRASFTTALETARDQVTAARNIHSADLLGVIGRAVLATLLSPRRPRFSARKVKCPTSRYLNRDDGRPARTTTITTIDVAIHTPTLTTTPPPRTRHHRATPLPATRRARVIDLMNTDPHRPWNGTELARQLDIPPHNLLTQLAEWTRLGLLTKTSKGHYTHNHPPTSTTPPTT
;
A
#
# COMPACT_ATOMS: atom_id res chain seq x y z
N MET A 1 -36.73 -2.84 -25.12
CA MET A 1 -35.97 -2.95 -23.85
C MET A 1 -35.51 -4.38 -23.71
N GLY A 2 -34.18 -4.61 -23.58
CA GLY A 2 -33.66 -5.97 -23.44
C GLY A 2 -34.13 -6.63 -22.15
N VAL A 3 -34.21 -7.96 -22.16
CA VAL A 3 -34.68 -8.82 -21.05
C VAL A 3 -33.85 -8.64 -19.75
N PHE A 4 -32.75 -7.96 -19.82
CA PHE A 4 -31.89 -7.61 -18.69
C PHE A 4 -31.76 -6.09 -18.62
N ALA A 5 -32.53 -5.46 -17.76
CA ALA A 5 -32.33 -4.07 -17.43
C ALA A 5 -30.91 -3.92 -16.84
N ALA A 6 -30.26 -2.79 -17.09
CA ALA A 6 -28.98 -2.47 -16.52
C ALA A 6 -29.03 -2.73 -15.01
N GLY A 7 -28.04 -3.42 -14.49
CA GLY A 7 -27.84 -3.51 -13.07
C GLY A 7 -27.73 -2.10 -12.48
N HIS A 8 -28.07 -1.94 -11.22
CA HIS A 8 -27.91 -0.68 -10.51
C HIS A 8 -27.23 -0.92 -9.16
N LEU A 9 -26.61 0.11 -8.61
CA LEU A 9 -25.97 0.09 -7.29
C LEU A 9 -26.70 1.03 -6.32
N GLY A 10 -28.03 1.17 -6.46
CA GLY A 10 -28.78 2.17 -5.74
C GLY A 10 -28.28 3.58 -6.07
N GLU A 11 -28.18 4.45 -5.08
CA GLU A 11 -27.66 5.82 -5.23
C GLU A 11 -26.22 5.90 -5.74
N LEU A 12 -25.40 4.87 -5.53
CA LEU A 12 -24.04 4.87 -6.06
C LEU A 12 -24.02 4.88 -7.59
N THR A 13 -25.14 4.54 -8.25
CA THR A 13 -25.28 4.61 -9.71
C THR A 13 -25.18 6.06 -10.23
N GLN A 14 -25.54 7.07 -9.44
CA GLN A 14 -25.39 8.49 -9.83
C GLN A 14 -23.92 8.90 -10.02
N TYR A 15 -22.98 8.28 -9.29
CA TYR A 15 -21.55 8.49 -9.47
C TYR A 15 -20.97 7.62 -10.60
N LEU A 16 -21.76 6.66 -11.07
CA LEU A 16 -21.39 5.68 -12.07
C LEU A 16 -22.52 5.47 -13.07
N PRO A 17 -22.93 6.54 -13.79
CA PRO A 17 -24.03 6.44 -14.72
C PRO A 17 -23.71 5.48 -15.87
N VAL A 18 -24.77 5.02 -16.54
CA VAL A 18 -24.63 4.01 -17.60
C VAL A 18 -23.81 4.50 -18.79
N GLU A 19 -23.87 5.79 -19.06
CA GLU A 19 -23.12 6.48 -20.11
C GLU A 19 -21.61 6.35 -19.83
N LEU A 20 -21.17 6.65 -18.61
CA LEU A 20 -19.77 6.51 -18.21
C LEU A 20 -19.30 5.05 -18.33
N VAL A 21 -20.13 4.09 -17.94
CA VAL A 21 -19.79 2.66 -18.08
C VAL A 21 -19.64 2.27 -19.54
N ASP A 22 -20.51 2.79 -20.43
CA ASP A 22 -20.43 2.53 -21.86
C ASP A 22 -19.18 3.15 -22.49
N ASP A 23 -18.85 4.40 -22.14
CA ASP A 23 -17.64 5.08 -22.60
C ASP A 23 -16.37 4.29 -22.23
N VAL A 24 -16.30 3.81 -20.98
CA VAL A 24 -15.20 2.98 -20.51
C VAL A 24 -15.13 1.64 -21.25
N LEU A 25 -16.27 1.01 -21.52
CA LEU A 25 -16.34 -0.24 -22.29
C LEU A 25 -15.88 -0.04 -23.73
N GLU A 26 -16.21 1.09 -24.35
CA GLU A 26 -15.76 1.45 -25.70
C GLU A 26 -14.26 1.73 -25.72
N GLN A 27 -13.77 2.57 -24.81
CA GLN A 27 -12.35 2.90 -24.66
C GLN A 27 -11.49 1.64 -24.48
N THR A 28 -11.95 0.69 -23.68
CA THR A 28 -11.24 -0.58 -23.41
C THR A 28 -11.52 -1.67 -24.43
N LYS A 29 -12.31 -1.40 -25.48
CA LYS A 29 -12.72 -2.33 -26.55
C LYS A 29 -13.36 -3.61 -26.01
N THR A 30 -14.11 -3.50 -24.93
CA THR A 30 -14.79 -4.62 -24.25
C THR A 30 -16.30 -4.61 -24.44
N THR A 31 -16.82 -3.69 -25.24
CA THR A 31 -18.20 -3.71 -25.71
C THR A 31 -18.44 -4.97 -26.54
N GLN A 32 -19.57 -5.64 -26.34
CA GLN A 32 -19.90 -6.84 -27.11
C GLN A 32 -20.25 -6.48 -28.57
N ARG A 33 -19.72 -7.25 -29.52
CA ARG A 33 -19.98 -7.09 -30.95
C ARG A 33 -21.39 -7.58 -31.40
N ARG A 34 -22.00 -8.46 -30.60
CA ARG A 34 -23.32 -9.03 -30.87
C ARG A 34 -24.23 -8.77 -29.66
N LEU A 35 -25.51 -8.54 -29.92
CA LEU A 35 -26.50 -8.48 -28.85
C LEU A 35 -26.48 -9.80 -28.07
N ARG A 36 -26.30 -9.73 -26.78
CA ARG A 36 -26.23 -10.89 -25.86
C ARG A 36 -27.25 -10.71 -24.75
N GLU A 37 -27.72 -11.83 -24.21
CA GLU A 37 -28.57 -11.82 -23.02
C GLU A 37 -27.88 -11.16 -21.80
N LEU A 38 -26.53 -11.28 -21.72
CA LEU A 38 -25.69 -10.64 -20.69
C LEU A 38 -24.74 -9.64 -21.34
N PRO A 39 -25.15 -8.37 -21.49
CA PRO A 39 -24.30 -7.30 -22.03
C PRO A 39 -23.12 -6.98 -21.12
N SER A 40 -22.05 -6.42 -21.70
CA SER A 40 -20.85 -6.01 -20.95
C SER A 40 -21.16 -5.02 -19.82
N ARG A 41 -22.05 -4.05 -20.05
CA ARG A 41 -22.51 -3.09 -19.04
C ARG A 41 -23.06 -3.78 -17.79
N VAL A 42 -23.94 -4.77 -17.97
CA VAL A 42 -24.48 -5.57 -16.85
C VAL A 42 -23.37 -6.28 -16.08
N GLY A 43 -22.33 -6.73 -16.80
CA GLY A 43 -21.18 -7.36 -16.18
C GLY A 43 -20.37 -6.42 -15.28
N VAL A 44 -20.24 -5.14 -15.63
CA VAL A 44 -19.55 -4.14 -14.79
C VAL A 44 -20.31 -3.97 -13.47
N TYR A 45 -21.61 -3.71 -13.50
CA TYR A 45 -22.41 -3.59 -12.26
C TYR A 45 -22.42 -4.88 -11.45
N PHE A 46 -22.47 -6.03 -12.13
CA PHE A 46 -22.39 -7.33 -11.44
C PHE A 46 -21.05 -7.51 -10.70
N LEU A 47 -19.94 -7.08 -11.27
CA LEU A 47 -18.61 -7.16 -10.64
C LEU A 47 -18.50 -6.24 -9.43
N LEU A 48 -19.03 -5.01 -9.53
CA LEU A 48 -19.10 -4.09 -8.40
C LEU A 48 -19.96 -4.66 -7.26
N ALA A 49 -21.11 -5.28 -7.61
CA ALA A 49 -21.95 -5.94 -6.64
C ALA A 49 -21.30 -7.18 -6.01
N LEU A 50 -20.46 -7.93 -6.74
CA LEU A 50 -19.65 -9.01 -6.15
C LEU A 50 -18.69 -8.49 -5.08
N GLY A 51 -18.12 -7.30 -5.27
CA GLY A 51 -17.33 -6.60 -4.24
C GLY A 51 -18.18 -6.19 -3.04
N MET A 52 -19.41 -5.73 -3.28
CA MET A 52 -20.35 -5.34 -2.23
C MET A 52 -20.82 -6.53 -1.38
N PHE A 53 -20.98 -7.71 -1.98
CA PHE A 53 -21.46 -8.94 -1.33
C PHE A 53 -20.40 -10.08 -1.37
N PRO A 54 -19.27 -9.96 -0.70
CA PRO A 54 -18.15 -10.92 -0.83
C PRO A 54 -18.47 -12.33 -0.32
N ARG A 55 -19.49 -12.49 0.53
CA ARG A 55 -19.90 -13.78 1.08
C ARG A 55 -20.86 -14.57 0.18
N LEU A 56 -21.46 -13.91 -0.81
CA LEU A 56 -22.51 -14.52 -1.63
C LEU A 56 -21.93 -15.11 -2.93
N GLY A 57 -22.45 -16.25 -3.37
CA GLY A 57 -22.16 -16.83 -4.69
C GLY A 57 -22.75 -15.97 -5.83
N TYR A 58 -22.31 -16.23 -7.05
CA TYR A 58 -22.70 -15.46 -8.24
C TYR A 58 -24.22 -15.37 -8.43
N ALA A 59 -24.91 -16.50 -8.33
CA ALA A 59 -26.36 -16.54 -8.46
C ALA A 59 -27.06 -15.67 -7.42
N ARG A 60 -26.61 -15.68 -6.17
CA ARG A 60 -27.20 -14.87 -5.10
C ARG A 60 -26.93 -13.38 -5.25
N VAL A 61 -25.74 -12.99 -5.74
CA VAL A 61 -25.46 -11.58 -6.06
C VAL A 61 -26.33 -11.12 -7.22
N TRP A 62 -26.52 -11.96 -8.23
CA TRP A 62 -27.44 -11.68 -9.33
C TRP A 62 -28.88 -11.47 -8.83
N ASP A 63 -29.38 -12.34 -7.96
CA ASP A 63 -30.73 -12.19 -7.38
C ASP A 63 -30.91 -10.85 -6.66
N LYS A 64 -29.86 -10.37 -5.95
CA LYS A 64 -29.92 -9.06 -5.28
C LYS A 64 -29.97 -7.91 -6.28
N LEU A 65 -29.14 -7.96 -7.32
CA LEU A 65 -29.13 -6.92 -8.38
C LEU A 65 -30.45 -6.84 -9.15
N THR A 66 -31.16 -7.94 -9.27
CA THR A 66 -32.38 -8.05 -10.06
C THR A 66 -33.64 -8.15 -9.20
N ALA A 67 -33.55 -7.95 -7.90
CA ALA A 67 -34.67 -8.10 -6.98
C ALA A 67 -35.89 -7.21 -7.32
N GLY A 68 -35.66 -6.03 -7.88
CA GLY A 68 -36.71 -5.10 -8.31
C GLY A 68 -37.22 -5.32 -9.75
N LEU A 69 -36.70 -6.32 -10.44
CA LEU A 69 -37.03 -6.56 -11.84
C LEU A 69 -37.99 -7.77 -11.97
N ALA A 70 -39.26 -7.50 -12.16
CA ALA A 70 -40.25 -8.56 -12.42
C ALA A 70 -39.87 -9.35 -13.68
N GLY A 71 -39.83 -10.70 -13.55
CA GLY A 71 -39.53 -11.59 -14.67
C GLY A 71 -38.04 -11.69 -15.07
N ALA A 72 -37.14 -11.11 -14.31
CA ALA A 72 -35.70 -11.23 -14.59
C ALA A 72 -35.26 -12.72 -14.55
N ARG A 73 -34.69 -13.22 -15.67
CA ARG A 73 -34.15 -14.58 -15.75
C ARG A 73 -32.85 -14.63 -14.96
N ARG A 74 -32.67 -15.69 -14.18
CA ARG A 74 -31.39 -15.98 -13.53
C ARG A 74 -30.46 -16.69 -14.51
N PRO A 75 -29.30 -16.11 -14.86
CA PRO A 75 -28.29 -16.80 -15.66
C PRO A 75 -27.68 -17.96 -14.90
N SER A 76 -27.14 -18.94 -15.63
CA SER A 76 -26.32 -19.97 -15.01
C SER A 76 -25.02 -19.39 -14.46
N GLU A 77 -24.46 -20.00 -13.41
CA GLU A 77 -23.15 -19.58 -12.88
C GLU A 77 -22.03 -19.65 -13.94
N LYS A 78 -22.16 -20.59 -14.91
CA LYS A 78 -21.23 -20.67 -16.05
C LYS A 78 -21.35 -19.39 -16.90
N ALA A 79 -22.57 -18.95 -17.22
CA ALA A 79 -22.78 -17.73 -18.01
C ALA A 79 -22.22 -16.48 -17.31
N LEU A 80 -22.36 -16.36 -15.99
CA LEU A 80 -21.78 -15.27 -15.19
C LEU A 80 -20.25 -15.34 -15.14
N ARG A 81 -19.66 -16.53 -15.04
CA ARG A 81 -18.19 -16.69 -15.16
C ARG A 81 -17.66 -16.32 -16.55
N ASP A 82 -18.39 -16.72 -17.60
CA ASP A 82 -18.00 -16.42 -18.97
C ASP A 82 -18.15 -14.92 -19.27
N LEU A 83 -19.17 -14.25 -18.70
CA LEU A 83 -19.29 -12.79 -18.73
C LEU A 83 -18.07 -12.11 -18.09
N ARG A 84 -17.65 -12.52 -16.91
CA ARG A 84 -16.46 -12.00 -16.23
C ARG A 84 -15.20 -12.15 -17.08
N ARG A 85 -14.96 -13.36 -17.62
CA ARG A 85 -13.78 -13.63 -18.46
C ARG A 85 -13.76 -12.79 -19.72
N ARG A 86 -14.94 -12.56 -20.33
CA ARG A 86 -15.06 -11.73 -21.53
C ARG A 86 -14.75 -10.26 -21.25
N LEU A 87 -15.16 -9.73 -20.09
CA LEU A 87 -14.87 -8.37 -19.69
C LEU A 87 -13.38 -8.15 -19.41
N GLY A 88 -12.73 -9.10 -18.73
CA GLY A 88 -11.39 -8.91 -18.25
C GLY A 88 -11.26 -7.79 -17.20
N PRO A 89 -10.03 -7.42 -16.80
CA PRO A 89 -9.78 -6.40 -15.78
C PRO A 89 -9.81 -4.96 -16.31
N ALA A 90 -9.55 -4.74 -17.61
CA ALA A 90 -9.32 -3.40 -18.18
C ALA A 90 -10.47 -2.41 -17.94
N PRO A 91 -11.78 -2.76 -18.13
CA PRO A 91 -12.85 -1.80 -17.87
C PRO A 91 -12.95 -1.40 -16.40
N LEU A 92 -12.72 -2.32 -15.47
CA LEU A 92 -12.77 -2.03 -14.04
C LEU A 92 -11.61 -1.14 -13.61
N LYS A 93 -10.42 -1.32 -14.20
CA LYS A 93 -9.27 -0.46 -13.99
C LYS A 93 -9.55 0.96 -14.51
N ALA A 94 -9.97 1.10 -15.76
CA ALA A 94 -10.30 2.39 -16.35
C ALA A 94 -11.40 3.10 -15.57
N LEU A 95 -12.42 2.37 -15.12
CA LEU A 95 -13.49 2.92 -14.29
C LEU A 95 -12.96 3.44 -12.95
N PHE A 96 -12.07 2.68 -12.29
CA PHE A 96 -11.41 3.15 -11.08
C PHE A 96 -10.61 4.43 -11.34
N GLU A 97 -9.83 4.49 -12.42
CA GLU A 97 -9.01 5.65 -12.78
C GLU A 97 -9.87 6.92 -13.04
N VAL A 98 -11.09 6.76 -13.55
CA VAL A 98 -12.03 7.88 -13.73
C VAL A 98 -12.58 8.39 -12.40
N VAL A 99 -12.93 7.51 -11.46
CA VAL A 99 -13.51 7.92 -10.16
C VAL A 99 -12.45 8.22 -9.10
N ALA A 100 -11.20 7.80 -9.31
CA ALA A 100 -10.10 8.09 -8.42
C ALA A 100 -9.74 9.57 -8.47
N GLY A 101 -9.51 10.17 -7.31
CA GLY A 101 -9.13 11.58 -7.21
C GLY A 101 -9.36 12.14 -5.81
N PRO A 102 -8.92 13.39 -5.57
CA PRO A 102 -9.17 14.07 -4.31
C PRO A 102 -10.66 14.38 -4.15
N LEU A 103 -11.20 14.16 -2.97
CA LEU A 103 -12.61 14.39 -2.68
C LEU A 103 -12.85 15.62 -1.79
N GLY A 104 -11.91 15.91 -0.88
CA GLY A 104 -12.10 17.00 0.07
C GLY A 104 -11.83 18.38 -0.50
N GLN A 105 -12.60 19.36 -0.05
CA GLN A 105 -12.32 20.77 -0.30
C GLN A 105 -11.09 21.23 0.51
N PRO A 106 -10.39 22.30 0.13
CA PRO A 106 -9.23 22.79 0.91
C PRO A 106 -9.54 23.10 2.38
N ARG A 107 -10.80 23.44 2.70
CA ARG A 107 -11.30 23.72 4.06
C ARG A 107 -11.76 22.48 4.81
N THR A 108 -11.87 21.33 4.15
CA THR A 108 -12.28 20.08 4.79
C THR A 108 -11.21 19.66 5.81
N PRO A 109 -11.57 19.37 7.07
CA PRO A 109 -10.60 18.99 8.09
C PRO A 109 -9.70 17.82 7.66
N GLY A 110 -8.39 17.94 7.89
CA GLY A 110 -7.39 16.92 7.57
C GLY A 110 -6.97 16.84 6.10
N VAL A 111 -7.57 17.63 5.20
CA VAL A 111 -7.24 17.60 3.76
C VAL A 111 -6.03 18.44 3.41
N CYS A 112 -5.85 19.60 4.07
CA CYS A 112 -4.75 20.50 3.76
C CYS A 112 -3.96 20.90 5.01
N HIS A 113 -2.63 20.98 4.87
CA HIS A 113 -1.74 21.62 5.82
C HIS A 113 -1.25 22.96 5.22
N ARG A 114 -1.71 24.08 5.77
CA ARG A 114 -1.30 25.44 5.35
C ARG A 114 -1.37 25.67 3.83
N GLY A 115 -2.46 25.20 3.22
CA GLY A 115 -2.72 25.32 1.78
C GLY A 115 -2.10 24.23 0.89
N LEU A 116 -1.34 23.32 1.47
CA LEU A 116 -0.83 22.15 0.76
C LEU A 116 -1.76 20.96 1.00
N ARG A 117 -2.28 20.35 -0.07
CA ARG A 117 -3.08 19.12 0.03
C ARG A 117 -2.21 17.98 0.53
N THR A 118 -2.60 17.35 1.61
CA THR A 118 -1.86 16.24 2.21
C THR A 118 -2.29 14.92 1.60
N VAL A 119 -1.31 14.20 1.07
CA VAL A 119 -1.48 12.85 0.49
C VAL A 119 -0.43 11.92 1.06
N ALA A 120 -0.66 10.62 1.02
CA ALA A 120 0.36 9.67 1.43
C ALA A 120 0.33 8.40 0.60
N PHE A 121 1.49 7.79 0.44
CA PHE A 121 1.61 6.42 -0.04
C PHE A 121 1.42 5.43 1.10
N ASP A 122 0.64 4.40 0.83
CA ASP A 122 0.49 3.28 1.76
C ASP A 122 0.31 1.96 1.01
N GLY A 123 0.87 0.89 1.56
CA GLY A 123 0.89 -0.45 0.98
C GLY A 123 -0.16 -1.39 1.60
N LEU A 124 -1.02 -1.98 0.80
CA LEU A 124 -1.94 -3.03 1.22
C LEU A 124 -1.42 -4.41 0.79
N HIS A 125 -0.79 -5.14 1.72
CA HIS A 125 -0.20 -6.46 1.47
C HIS A 125 -1.03 -7.62 2.05
N SER A 126 -2.31 -7.44 2.28
CA SER A 126 -3.12 -8.39 3.06
C SER A 126 -4.36 -8.93 2.36
N LEU A 127 -4.55 -8.59 1.08
CA LEU A 127 -5.62 -9.18 0.28
C LEU A 127 -5.24 -10.60 -0.12
N LYS A 128 -5.94 -11.58 0.46
CA LYS A 128 -5.66 -13.01 0.23
C LYS A 128 -6.24 -13.46 -1.10
N ALA A 129 -5.43 -14.14 -1.91
CA ALA A 129 -5.85 -14.82 -3.13
C ALA A 129 -6.00 -16.33 -2.87
N PRO A 130 -6.87 -17.04 -3.62
CA PRO A 130 -6.94 -18.50 -3.55
C PRO A 130 -5.58 -19.14 -3.81
N ASP A 131 -5.25 -20.21 -3.08
CA ASP A 131 -3.98 -20.92 -3.20
C ASP A 131 -3.96 -21.85 -4.43
N THR A 132 -4.00 -21.26 -5.62
CA THR A 132 -3.87 -21.96 -6.89
C THR A 132 -2.44 -21.89 -7.44
N ARG A 133 -2.08 -22.84 -8.34
CA ARG A 133 -0.76 -22.81 -9.02
C ARG A 133 -0.54 -21.48 -9.76
N ARG A 134 -1.58 -20.94 -10.44
CA ARG A 134 -1.50 -19.69 -11.21
C ARG A 134 -1.27 -18.49 -10.28
N ASN A 135 -2.03 -18.41 -9.19
CA ASN A 135 -1.87 -17.32 -8.22
C ASN A 135 -0.51 -17.38 -7.51
N ARG A 136 -0.02 -18.58 -7.18
CA ARG A 136 1.34 -18.74 -6.63
C ARG A 136 2.44 -18.34 -7.62
N ALA A 137 2.25 -18.63 -8.90
CA ALA A 137 3.21 -18.24 -9.94
C ALA A 137 3.29 -16.71 -10.11
N TRP A 138 2.15 -16.01 -9.96
CA TRP A 138 2.10 -14.55 -10.08
C TRP A 138 2.46 -13.82 -8.78
N LEU A 139 1.93 -14.25 -7.63
CA LEU A 139 2.05 -13.51 -6.37
C LEU A 139 3.15 -14.05 -5.44
N GLY A 140 3.66 -15.24 -5.70
CA GLY A 140 4.51 -15.95 -4.74
C GLY A 140 3.77 -16.29 -3.45
N ARG A 141 4.52 -16.57 -2.41
CA ARG A 141 4.04 -16.74 -1.03
C ARG A 141 5.01 -16.07 -0.08
N ILE A 142 4.51 -15.28 0.84
CA ILE A 142 5.34 -14.65 1.87
C ILE A 142 5.92 -15.73 2.77
N HIS A 143 7.24 -15.71 2.93
CA HIS A 143 7.93 -16.56 3.89
C HIS A 143 8.12 -15.81 5.20
N TYR A 144 7.55 -16.34 6.27
CA TYR A 144 7.76 -15.86 7.63
C TYR A 144 8.79 -16.73 8.34
N ARG A 145 9.30 -16.27 9.46
CA ARG A 145 10.24 -17.05 10.31
C ARG A 145 9.73 -18.47 10.63
N MET A 146 8.42 -18.66 10.72
CA MET A 146 7.78 -19.93 11.08
C MET A 146 7.20 -20.68 9.87
N GLY A 147 7.54 -20.29 8.62
CA GLY A 147 7.07 -20.96 7.41
C GLY A 147 6.34 -20.03 6.44
N PHE A 148 5.79 -20.59 5.37
CA PHE A 148 5.08 -19.83 4.36
C PHE A 148 3.68 -19.40 4.82
N ALA A 149 3.24 -18.23 4.34
CA ALA A 149 1.84 -17.82 4.48
C ALA A 149 0.88 -18.86 3.89
N GLY A 150 -0.31 -18.99 4.48
CA GLY A 150 -1.32 -19.95 4.02
C GLY A 150 -1.89 -19.62 2.64
N TYR A 151 -1.85 -18.33 2.25
CA TYR A 151 -2.37 -17.84 0.97
C TYR A 151 -1.36 -16.92 0.29
N PRO A 152 -1.31 -16.90 -1.06
CA PRO A 152 -0.74 -15.79 -1.80
C PRO A 152 -1.47 -14.49 -1.44
N THR A 153 -0.77 -13.36 -1.45
CA THR A 153 -1.38 -12.05 -1.17
C THR A 153 -1.04 -11.05 -2.25
N LEU A 154 -2.03 -10.26 -2.66
CA LEU A 154 -1.82 -9.14 -3.56
C LEU A 154 -1.07 -8.04 -2.83
N GLN A 155 -0.14 -7.42 -3.54
CA GLN A 155 0.52 -6.19 -3.15
C GLN A 155 -0.15 -5.04 -3.90
N VAL A 156 -0.72 -4.11 -3.16
CA VAL A 156 -1.34 -2.92 -3.72
C VAL A 156 -0.71 -1.70 -3.06
N MET A 157 -0.17 -0.81 -3.87
CA MET A 157 0.25 0.52 -3.42
C MET A 157 -0.85 1.51 -3.78
N ALA A 158 -1.23 2.39 -2.87
CA ALA A 158 -2.18 3.45 -3.14
C ALA A 158 -1.62 4.81 -2.76
N LEU A 159 -1.98 5.83 -3.55
CA LEU A 159 -1.86 7.24 -3.18
C LEU A 159 -3.20 7.69 -2.62
N VAL A 160 -3.22 8.16 -1.38
CA VAL A 160 -4.43 8.43 -0.59
C VAL A 160 -4.43 9.87 -0.11
N GLU A 161 -5.55 10.58 -0.23
CA GLU A 161 -5.79 11.86 0.44
C GLU A 161 -6.01 11.63 1.93
N THR A 162 -5.26 12.30 2.80
CA THR A 162 -5.24 11.98 4.24
C THR A 162 -6.58 12.23 4.93
N GLY A 163 -7.18 13.40 4.73
CA GLY A 163 -8.40 13.80 5.44
C GLY A 163 -9.65 13.00 5.06
N THR A 164 -9.83 12.69 3.79
CA THR A 164 -11.02 11.96 3.32
C THR A 164 -10.79 10.48 3.14
N ARG A 165 -9.53 10.04 3.08
CA ARG A 165 -9.11 8.69 2.72
C ARG A 165 -9.53 8.28 1.30
N ALA A 166 -9.74 9.26 0.43
CA ALA A 166 -10.00 9.03 -0.99
C ALA A 166 -8.75 8.47 -1.68
N LEU A 167 -8.94 7.55 -2.60
CA LEU A 167 -7.88 7.02 -3.43
C LEU A 167 -7.64 7.95 -4.62
N LEU A 168 -6.43 8.46 -4.77
CA LEU A 168 -6.04 9.22 -5.96
C LEU A 168 -5.55 8.30 -7.07
N GLY A 169 -5.08 7.13 -6.71
CA GLY A 169 -4.65 6.08 -7.63
C GLY A 169 -4.13 4.86 -6.88
N ALA A 170 -3.94 3.77 -7.63
CA ALA A 170 -3.39 2.53 -7.10
C ALA A 170 -2.53 1.81 -8.13
N ALA A 171 -1.47 1.14 -7.67
CA ALA A 171 -0.63 0.23 -8.44
C ALA A 171 -0.65 -1.17 -7.83
N VAL A 172 -0.53 -2.19 -8.67
CA VAL A 172 -0.61 -3.61 -8.27
C VAL A 172 0.71 -4.29 -8.57
N GLY A 173 1.29 -4.91 -7.55
CA GLY A 173 2.50 -5.72 -7.68
C GLY A 173 2.21 -7.19 -7.92
N GLY A 174 3.15 -7.86 -8.59
CA GLY A 174 3.14 -9.30 -8.86
C GLY A 174 4.35 -10.02 -8.29
N ALA A 175 4.67 -11.20 -8.85
CA ALA A 175 5.72 -12.11 -8.39
C ALA A 175 7.16 -11.61 -8.57
N ASP A 176 7.37 -10.59 -9.36
CA ASP A 176 8.63 -9.89 -9.58
C ASP A 176 9.15 -9.15 -8.32
N ASN A 177 8.50 -9.37 -7.17
CA ASN A 177 8.87 -8.83 -5.85
C ASN A 177 9.18 -7.32 -5.88
N ARG A 178 8.34 -6.54 -6.60
CA ARG A 178 8.45 -5.09 -6.57
C ARG A 178 8.22 -4.59 -5.15
N ASP A 179 9.18 -3.86 -4.62
CA ASP A 179 9.06 -3.24 -3.30
C ASP A 179 8.10 -2.05 -3.30
N GLU A 180 7.72 -1.60 -2.11
CA GLU A 180 6.78 -0.48 -1.96
C GLU A 180 7.24 0.79 -2.71
N PRO A 181 8.51 1.24 -2.64
CA PRO A 181 8.96 2.39 -3.41
C PRO A 181 8.84 2.23 -4.92
N THR A 182 9.08 1.03 -5.46
CA THR A 182 8.95 0.75 -6.89
C THR A 182 7.49 0.82 -7.35
N LEU A 183 6.55 0.29 -6.55
CA LEU A 183 5.11 0.42 -6.84
C LEU A 183 4.63 1.86 -6.69
N ALA A 184 5.14 2.61 -5.72
CA ALA A 184 4.82 4.01 -5.54
C ALA A 184 5.33 4.88 -6.70
N ALA A 185 6.45 4.49 -7.33
CA ALA A 185 6.98 5.20 -8.50
C ALA A 185 5.99 5.19 -9.69
N ASP A 186 5.18 4.14 -9.84
CA ASP A 186 4.13 4.08 -10.88
C ASP A 186 3.01 5.13 -10.66
N LEU A 187 2.94 5.75 -9.49
CA LEU A 187 1.91 6.72 -9.11
C LEU A 187 2.45 8.16 -9.01
N LEU A 188 3.73 8.38 -9.30
CA LEU A 188 4.34 9.70 -9.20
C LEU A 188 3.68 10.74 -10.13
N ASP A 189 3.20 10.31 -11.29
CA ASP A 189 2.49 11.16 -12.25
C ASP A 189 1.17 11.72 -11.71
N LEU A 190 0.66 11.21 -10.59
CA LEU A 190 -0.51 11.75 -9.91
C LEU A 190 -0.16 12.91 -8.97
N LEU A 191 1.11 13.06 -8.61
CA LEU A 191 1.56 14.15 -7.77
C LEU A 191 1.59 15.48 -8.55
N ARG A 192 1.25 16.57 -7.87
CA ARG A 192 1.17 17.91 -8.45
C ARG A 192 1.81 18.95 -7.52
N PRO A 193 2.25 20.10 -8.04
CA PRO A 193 2.54 21.26 -7.21
C PRO A 193 1.37 21.59 -6.28
N GLY A 194 1.65 21.98 -5.04
CA GLY A 194 0.60 22.21 -4.02
C GLY A 194 0.22 20.96 -3.21
N MET A 195 0.85 19.81 -3.46
CA MET A 195 0.71 18.62 -2.62
C MET A 195 1.87 18.47 -1.63
N LEU A 196 1.56 17.94 -0.45
CA LEU A 196 2.51 17.49 0.57
C LEU A 196 2.36 15.99 0.76
N VAL A 197 3.39 15.24 0.39
CA VAL A 197 3.40 13.77 0.46
C VAL A 197 3.95 13.33 1.81
N LEU A 198 3.13 12.62 2.60
CA LEU A 198 3.55 12.00 3.86
C LEU A 198 4.05 10.58 3.59
N LEU A 199 5.26 10.27 4.04
CA LEU A 199 5.95 9.03 3.70
C LEU A 199 6.46 8.32 4.95
N ASP A 200 6.35 7.01 4.98
CA ASP A 200 6.97 6.23 6.02
C ASP A 200 8.47 6.00 5.77
N ARG A 201 9.12 5.28 6.69
CA ARG A 201 10.56 5.01 6.66
C ARG A 201 10.99 4.13 5.47
N ALA A 202 10.09 3.35 4.88
CA ALA A 202 10.39 2.51 3.73
C ALA A 202 10.77 3.36 2.51
N PHE A 203 10.16 4.55 2.39
CA PHE A 203 10.38 5.48 1.28
C PHE A 203 11.59 6.41 1.46
N ASP A 204 12.36 6.29 2.56
CA ASP A 204 13.57 7.09 2.76
C ASP A 204 14.72 6.61 1.88
N SER A 205 14.61 6.85 0.58
CA SER A 205 15.70 6.76 -0.39
C SER A 205 15.88 8.08 -1.11
N THR A 206 17.13 8.51 -1.30
CA THR A 206 17.44 9.79 -1.94
C THR A 206 16.82 9.89 -3.33
N ALA A 207 16.98 8.84 -4.14
CA ALA A 207 16.45 8.80 -5.51
C ALA A 207 14.92 8.94 -5.57
N PHE A 208 14.18 8.26 -4.68
CA PHE A 208 12.72 8.38 -4.66
C PHE A 208 12.26 9.76 -4.20
N LEU A 209 12.94 10.37 -3.21
CA LEU A 209 12.62 11.72 -2.75
C LEU A 209 12.94 12.78 -3.81
N GLU A 210 13.99 12.59 -4.61
CA GLU A 210 14.30 13.42 -5.77
C GLU A 210 13.20 13.34 -6.83
N GLN A 211 12.72 12.13 -7.16
CA GLN A 211 11.59 11.93 -8.07
C GLN A 211 10.32 12.65 -7.61
N ILE A 212 9.97 12.56 -6.32
CA ILE A 212 8.83 13.32 -5.76
C ILE A 212 9.04 14.82 -5.96
N THR A 213 10.23 15.34 -5.69
CA THR A 213 10.51 16.78 -5.83
C THR A 213 10.41 17.23 -7.28
N GLN A 214 10.79 16.39 -8.24
CA GLN A 214 10.67 16.67 -9.68
C GLN A 214 9.22 16.86 -10.13
N THR A 215 8.23 16.25 -9.44
CA THR A 215 6.79 16.48 -9.72
C THR A 215 6.30 17.86 -9.26
N GLY A 216 7.12 18.62 -8.52
CA GLY A 216 6.74 19.87 -7.86
C GLY A 216 6.05 19.69 -6.50
N ALA A 217 5.76 18.47 -6.09
CA ALA A 217 5.22 18.18 -4.77
C ALA A 217 6.27 18.37 -3.66
N ARG A 218 5.79 18.64 -2.44
CA ARG A 218 6.60 18.67 -1.22
C ARG A 218 6.49 17.33 -0.51
N PHE A 219 7.47 16.99 0.32
CA PHE A 219 7.39 15.77 1.12
C PHE A 219 7.70 15.99 2.60
N LEU A 220 7.18 15.09 3.43
CA LEU A 220 7.51 14.90 4.84
C LEU A 220 7.68 13.40 5.07
N VAL A 221 8.92 12.95 5.23
CA VAL A 221 9.27 11.53 5.37
C VAL A 221 9.92 11.24 6.73
N ARG A 222 9.60 10.08 7.31
CA ARG A 222 10.34 9.57 8.46
C ARG A 222 11.67 8.99 8.01
N GLY A 223 12.77 9.63 8.41
CA GLY A 223 14.13 9.19 8.10
C GLY A 223 14.52 7.89 8.80
N LYS A 224 15.39 7.11 8.16
CA LYS A 224 16.01 5.92 8.75
C LYS A 224 16.95 6.33 9.89
N SER A 225 17.00 5.54 10.97
CA SER A 225 17.91 5.78 12.11
C SER A 225 19.38 5.74 11.71
N THR A 226 19.71 5.01 10.65
CA THR A 226 21.08 4.89 10.11
C THR A 226 21.54 6.11 9.34
N ARG A 227 20.62 6.99 8.91
CA ARG A 227 20.94 8.21 8.20
C ARG A 227 21.56 9.22 9.18
N LYS A 228 22.67 9.83 8.80
CA LYS A 228 23.37 10.88 9.58
C LYS A 228 23.35 12.18 8.77
N PRO A 229 22.29 13.00 8.88
CA PRO A 229 22.22 14.26 8.16
C PRO A 229 23.28 15.25 8.65
N LEU A 230 23.82 16.05 7.74
CA LEU A 230 24.72 17.17 8.10
C LEU A 230 23.89 18.30 8.70
N VAL A 231 24.39 18.91 9.76
CA VAL A 231 23.79 20.13 10.34
C VAL A 231 24.44 21.33 9.67
N LEU A 232 23.74 21.96 8.74
CA LEU A 232 24.23 23.15 8.02
C LEU A 232 23.91 24.42 8.79
N ARG A 233 22.69 24.55 9.31
CA ARG A 233 22.23 25.71 10.06
C ARG A 233 21.07 25.32 10.97
N HIS A 234 21.14 25.72 12.24
CA HIS A 234 20.03 25.62 13.17
C HIS A 234 18.96 26.67 12.87
N LEU A 235 17.72 26.32 13.17
CA LEU A 235 16.56 27.20 13.08
C LEU A 235 15.99 27.40 14.49
N SER A 236 15.25 28.50 14.69
CA SER A 236 14.78 28.91 16.02
C SER A 236 13.78 27.94 16.66
N ASP A 237 13.14 27.08 15.87
CA ASP A 237 12.20 26.07 16.35
C ASP A 237 12.85 24.71 16.71
N GLY A 238 14.19 24.67 16.79
CA GLY A 238 14.97 23.49 17.13
C GLY A 238 15.29 22.57 15.96
N SER A 239 14.68 22.77 14.79
CA SER A 239 15.02 22.05 13.56
C SER A 239 16.29 22.59 12.91
N TYR A 240 16.79 21.92 11.85
CA TYR A 240 17.98 22.37 11.15
C TYR A 240 17.92 22.12 9.64
N LEU A 241 18.66 22.91 8.88
CA LEU A 241 18.84 22.71 7.46
C LEU A 241 19.93 21.67 7.18
N SER A 242 19.72 20.90 6.13
CA SER A 242 20.61 19.84 5.68
C SER A 242 20.56 19.70 4.15
N VAL A 243 21.37 18.79 3.62
CA VAL A 243 21.31 18.36 2.22
C VAL A 243 21.18 16.84 2.16
N LEU A 244 20.41 16.38 1.17
CA LEU A 244 20.18 14.97 0.90
C LEU A 244 20.37 14.74 -0.61
N GLY A 245 21.52 14.18 -1.02
CA GLY A 245 21.90 14.22 -2.43
C GLY A 245 22.00 15.67 -2.90
N GLY A 246 21.29 16.02 -3.97
CA GLY A 246 21.17 17.39 -4.48
C GLY A 246 20.09 18.23 -3.81
N LEU A 247 19.27 17.67 -2.92
CA LEU A 247 18.11 18.34 -2.33
C LEU A 247 18.48 19.14 -1.07
N LYS A 248 18.07 20.40 -1.01
CA LYS A 248 18.01 21.15 0.25
C LYS A 248 16.81 20.64 1.05
N VAL A 249 17.06 20.20 2.28
CA VAL A 249 16.03 19.66 3.17
C VAL A 249 16.13 20.29 4.55
N ARG A 250 15.04 20.21 5.29
CA ARG A 250 14.98 20.54 6.71
C ARG A 250 14.74 19.26 7.50
N ILE A 251 15.42 19.14 8.62
CA ILE A 251 15.33 17.99 9.52
C ILE A 251 14.68 18.44 10.82
N VAL A 252 13.70 17.67 11.26
CA VAL A 252 13.07 17.81 12.58
C VAL A 252 13.34 16.53 13.35
N GLU A 253 14.05 16.62 14.47
CA GLU A 253 14.22 15.50 15.40
C GLU A 253 13.34 15.72 16.61
N ALA A 254 12.46 14.76 16.91
CA ALA A 254 11.50 14.87 17.97
C ALA A 254 11.38 13.56 18.77
N ASP A 255 11.33 13.67 20.10
CA ASP A 255 10.89 12.58 20.96
C ASP A 255 9.39 12.77 21.24
N LEU A 256 8.63 11.72 20.96
CA LEU A 256 7.21 11.66 21.25
C LEU A 256 7.01 10.72 22.44
N VAL A 257 6.29 11.21 23.45
CA VAL A 257 5.84 10.38 24.57
C VAL A 257 4.31 10.32 24.53
N MET A 258 3.79 9.16 24.25
CA MET A 258 2.35 8.89 24.23
C MET A 258 1.95 8.28 25.55
N THR A 259 0.97 8.88 26.23
CA THR A 259 0.38 8.34 27.46
C THR A 259 -0.98 7.73 27.15
N GLY A 260 -1.18 6.49 27.56
CA GLY A 260 -2.43 5.75 27.40
C GLY A 260 -3.42 6.04 28.52
N ALA A 261 -4.71 5.80 28.27
CA ALA A 261 -5.77 5.91 29.30
C ALA A 261 -5.58 4.92 30.47
N ASP A 262 -4.77 3.88 30.26
CA ASP A 262 -4.36 2.91 31.28
C ASP A 262 -3.08 3.33 32.03
N GLY A 263 -2.58 4.55 31.81
CA GLY A 263 -1.35 5.06 32.40
C GLY A 263 -0.06 4.56 31.73
N SER A 264 -0.14 3.69 30.72
CA SER A 264 1.03 3.23 29.99
C SER A 264 1.67 4.37 29.19
N ARG A 265 3.01 4.43 29.19
CA ARG A 265 3.77 5.44 28.44
C ARG A 265 4.63 4.76 27.39
N VAL A 266 4.58 5.24 26.15
CA VAL A 266 5.38 4.74 25.04
C VAL A 266 6.10 5.89 24.39
N GLY A 267 7.44 5.82 24.38
CA GLY A 267 8.31 6.75 23.66
C GLY A 267 8.58 6.28 22.24
N ASP A 268 8.64 7.21 21.30
CA ASP A 268 9.16 6.96 19.95
C ASP A 268 9.98 8.18 19.51
N ARG A 269 11.10 7.94 18.82
CA ARG A 269 11.92 9.02 18.28
C ARG A 269 11.66 9.17 16.79
N TYR A 270 11.28 10.37 16.37
CA TYR A 270 11.09 10.73 14.97
C TYR A 270 12.26 11.58 14.50
N ARG A 271 12.78 11.19 13.33
CA ARG A 271 13.55 12.09 12.48
C ARG A 271 12.73 12.31 11.23
N LEU A 272 12.22 13.51 11.08
CA LEU A 272 11.44 13.90 9.92
C LEU A 272 12.32 14.71 8.97
N ILE A 273 12.26 14.40 7.68
CA ILE A 273 12.98 15.06 6.60
C ILE A 273 11.94 15.68 5.69
N THR A 274 12.09 16.95 5.35
CA THR A 274 11.10 17.66 4.54
C THR A 274 11.73 18.70 3.61
N THR A 275 11.04 19.00 2.51
CA THR A 275 11.32 20.14 1.62
C THR A 275 10.63 21.43 2.06
N LEU A 276 9.91 21.43 3.20
CA LEU A 276 9.32 22.63 3.80
C LEU A 276 10.38 23.36 4.64
N LEU A 277 11.13 24.27 4.01
CA LEU A 277 12.32 24.89 4.61
C LEU A 277 11.98 26.03 5.56
N ASP A 278 10.86 26.71 5.34
CA ASP A 278 10.41 27.85 6.17
C ASP A 278 9.80 27.35 7.48
N HIS A 279 10.55 27.50 8.57
CA HIS A 279 10.16 27.05 9.91
C HIS A 279 9.12 27.95 10.60
N HIS A 280 8.99 29.20 10.16
CA HIS A 280 7.93 30.10 10.65
C HIS A 280 6.58 29.71 10.05
N ARG A 281 6.56 29.39 8.76
CA ARG A 281 5.34 28.93 8.09
C ARG A 281 4.98 27.49 8.47
N HIS A 282 5.95 26.63 8.76
CA HIS A 282 5.77 25.22 9.08
C HIS A 282 6.53 24.83 10.35
N PRO A 283 6.07 25.20 11.56
CA PRO A 283 6.77 24.91 12.82
C PRO A 283 7.02 23.43 13.02
N ALA A 284 8.17 23.06 13.64
CA ALA A 284 8.59 21.69 13.86
C ALA A 284 7.56 20.84 14.61
N GLY A 285 6.92 21.42 15.65
CA GLY A 285 5.87 20.75 16.41
C GLY A 285 4.64 20.41 15.58
N GLU A 286 4.19 21.35 14.71
CA GLU A 286 3.07 21.10 13.79
C GLU A 286 3.37 20.00 12.77
N LEU A 287 4.60 19.99 12.19
CA LEU A 287 5.01 18.92 11.26
C LEU A 287 5.07 17.56 11.95
N THR A 288 5.47 17.53 13.22
CA THR A 288 5.50 16.28 13.99
C THR A 288 4.09 15.78 14.27
N ALA A 289 3.17 16.66 14.64
CA ALA A 289 1.75 16.32 14.83
C ALA A 289 1.11 15.84 13.51
N LEU A 290 1.31 16.58 12.41
CA LEU A 290 0.82 16.19 11.09
C LEU A 290 1.34 14.82 10.66
N TYR A 291 2.62 14.55 10.88
CA TYR A 291 3.19 13.25 10.54
C TYR A 291 2.57 12.11 11.37
N HIS A 292 2.24 12.39 12.63
CA HIS A 292 1.58 11.40 13.48
C HIS A 292 0.19 11.02 12.95
N GLU A 293 -0.55 11.96 12.35
CA GLU A 293 -1.85 11.71 11.72
C GLU A 293 -1.77 10.77 10.50
N ARG A 294 -0.59 10.56 9.91
CA ARG A 294 -0.39 9.58 8.81
C ARG A 294 -0.92 8.18 9.15
N TRP A 295 -0.89 7.78 10.42
CA TRP A 295 -1.44 6.50 10.88
C TRP A 295 -2.94 6.33 10.59
N GLU A 296 -3.66 7.43 10.38
CA GLU A 296 -5.08 7.39 10.01
C GLU A 296 -5.32 6.75 8.64
N ILE A 297 -4.30 6.75 7.75
CA ILE A 297 -4.40 6.16 6.39
C ILE A 297 -4.52 4.65 6.45
N GLU A 298 -3.91 3.99 7.42
CA GLU A 298 -4.05 2.53 7.61
C GLU A 298 -5.53 2.13 7.77
N THR A 299 -6.39 3.06 8.18
CA THR A 299 -7.83 2.83 8.31
C THR A 299 -8.57 2.73 6.98
N ALA A 300 -8.04 3.32 5.89
CA ALA A 300 -8.59 3.12 4.55
C ALA A 300 -8.53 1.64 4.16
N PHE A 301 -7.38 1.02 4.39
CA PHE A 301 -7.20 -0.41 4.10
C PHE A 301 -7.92 -1.33 5.10
N LEU A 302 -8.18 -0.86 6.32
CA LEU A 302 -9.05 -1.57 7.25
C LEU A 302 -10.49 -1.64 6.70
N ALA A 303 -11.00 -0.56 6.08
CA ALA A 303 -12.31 -0.56 5.45
C ALA A 303 -12.40 -1.58 4.31
N LEU A 304 -11.40 -1.63 3.43
CA LEU A 304 -11.33 -2.62 2.35
C LEU A 304 -11.27 -4.06 2.89
N ARG A 305 -10.32 -4.34 3.79
CA ARG A 305 -10.04 -5.70 4.25
C ARG A 305 -11.06 -6.24 5.25
N HIS A 306 -11.47 -5.41 6.20
CA HIS A 306 -12.34 -5.85 7.30
C HIS A 306 -13.79 -5.47 7.09
N THR A 307 -14.10 -4.26 6.62
CA THR A 307 -15.50 -3.84 6.48
C THR A 307 -16.12 -4.43 5.21
N ILE A 308 -15.48 -4.28 4.04
CA ILE A 308 -16.03 -4.82 2.80
C ILE A 308 -15.81 -6.33 2.74
N LEU A 309 -14.54 -6.77 2.75
CA LEU A 309 -14.20 -8.20 2.55
C LEU A 309 -14.40 -9.05 3.80
N ASN A 310 -14.46 -8.46 4.99
CA ASN A 310 -14.54 -9.19 6.27
C ASN A 310 -13.50 -10.32 6.39
N GLY A 311 -12.28 -10.08 5.91
CA GLY A 311 -11.18 -11.04 5.92
C GLY A 311 -11.32 -12.22 4.94
N HIS A 312 -12.34 -12.22 4.07
CA HIS A 312 -12.54 -13.26 3.06
C HIS A 312 -11.40 -13.26 2.02
N VAL A 313 -11.12 -14.45 1.52
CA VAL A 313 -10.22 -14.67 0.38
C VAL A 313 -10.94 -14.22 -0.90
N LEU A 314 -10.23 -13.57 -1.82
CA LEU A 314 -10.74 -13.25 -3.15
C LEU A 314 -11.18 -14.54 -3.89
N ARG A 315 -11.96 -14.41 -4.95
CA ARG A 315 -12.61 -15.57 -5.59
C ARG A 315 -11.79 -16.20 -6.70
N SER A 316 -10.98 -15.39 -7.39
CA SER A 316 -10.37 -15.77 -8.67
C SER A 316 -9.09 -16.56 -8.50
N GLY A 317 -8.95 -17.60 -9.30
CA GLY A 317 -7.81 -18.52 -9.30
C GLY A 317 -6.69 -18.13 -10.26
N ASP A 318 -6.76 -16.93 -10.87
CA ASP A 318 -5.78 -16.42 -11.83
C ASP A 318 -5.65 -14.89 -11.77
N GLN A 319 -4.57 -14.36 -12.34
CA GLN A 319 -4.24 -12.93 -12.33
C GLN A 319 -5.34 -12.05 -12.92
N PRO A 320 -5.87 -12.26 -14.15
CA PRO A 320 -6.86 -11.35 -14.70
C PRO A 320 -8.14 -11.26 -13.86
N GLY A 321 -8.55 -12.38 -13.27
CA GLY A 321 -9.70 -12.41 -12.38
C GLY A 321 -9.45 -11.70 -11.05
N LEU A 322 -8.24 -11.82 -10.46
CA LEU A 322 -7.87 -11.12 -9.24
C LEU A 322 -7.77 -9.61 -9.45
N GLU A 323 -7.16 -9.17 -10.55
CA GLU A 323 -7.11 -7.75 -10.91
C GLU A 323 -8.52 -7.18 -11.12
N GLN A 324 -9.41 -7.91 -11.80
CA GLN A 324 -10.79 -7.52 -11.98
C GLN A 324 -11.52 -7.33 -10.65
N GLU A 325 -11.37 -8.27 -9.70
CA GLU A 325 -11.96 -8.16 -8.37
C GLU A 325 -11.37 -7.00 -7.57
N LEU A 326 -10.05 -6.78 -7.68
CA LEU A 326 -9.39 -5.68 -7.01
C LEU A 326 -9.89 -4.33 -7.50
N TRP A 327 -9.90 -4.12 -8.83
CA TRP A 327 -10.33 -2.84 -9.38
C TRP A 327 -11.82 -2.56 -9.08
N ALA A 328 -12.67 -3.59 -9.12
CA ALA A 328 -14.06 -3.46 -8.68
C ALA A 328 -14.17 -3.08 -7.18
N LEU A 329 -13.33 -3.65 -6.33
CA LEU A 329 -13.29 -3.37 -4.90
C LEU A 329 -12.82 -1.93 -4.62
N LEU A 330 -11.76 -1.47 -5.29
CA LEU A 330 -11.25 -0.10 -5.15
C LEU A 330 -12.26 0.93 -5.67
N THR A 331 -12.93 0.65 -6.81
CA THR A 331 -14.01 1.49 -7.34
C THR A 331 -15.16 1.60 -6.33
N LEU A 332 -15.65 0.47 -5.80
CA LEU A 332 -16.71 0.47 -4.80
C LEU A 332 -16.32 1.28 -3.54
N TYR A 333 -15.09 1.09 -3.06
CA TYR A 333 -14.58 1.86 -1.94
C TYR A 333 -14.63 3.37 -2.24
N GLN A 334 -14.17 3.79 -3.41
CA GLN A 334 -14.14 5.19 -3.80
C GLN A 334 -15.54 5.79 -3.90
N LEU A 335 -16.50 5.06 -4.51
CA LEU A 335 -17.89 5.49 -4.59
C LEU A 335 -18.53 5.73 -3.22
N LEU A 336 -18.27 4.83 -2.27
CA LEU A 336 -18.73 4.99 -0.89
C LEU A 336 -18.08 6.21 -0.22
N ARG A 337 -16.79 6.45 -0.46
CA ARG A 337 -16.09 7.65 0.03
C ARG A 337 -16.67 8.93 -0.57
N MET A 338 -17.00 8.94 -1.87
CA MET A 338 -17.68 10.08 -2.51
C MET A 338 -18.99 10.41 -1.78
N ALA A 339 -19.86 9.43 -1.59
CA ALA A 339 -21.13 9.63 -0.88
C ALA A 339 -20.93 10.14 0.56
N MET A 340 -19.94 9.58 1.29
CA MET A 340 -19.63 9.98 2.65
C MET A 340 -19.09 11.40 2.74
N VAL A 341 -18.15 11.77 1.87
CA VAL A 341 -17.52 13.10 1.87
C VAL A 341 -18.54 14.15 1.44
N THR A 342 -19.30 13.91 0.38
CA THR A 342 -20.40 14.79 -0.05
C THR A 342 -21.35 15.08 1.12
N ALA A 343 -21.74 14.05 1.87
CA ALA A 343 -22.61 14.23 3.03
C ALA A 343 -21.97 15.08 4.13
N VAL A 344 -20.74 14.77 4.51
CA VAL A 344 -20.03 15.48 5.59
C VAL A 344 -19.80 16.96 5.23
N GLU A 345 -19.49 17.27 3.99
CA GLU A 345 -19.25 18.64 3.52
C GLU A 345 -20.51 19.53 3.55
N THR A 346 -21.72 18.94 3.65
CA THR A 346 -22.95 19.72 3.92
C THR A 346 -22.99 20.31 5.33
N GLN A 347 -22.13 19.81 6.24
CA GLN A 347 -22.00 20.28 7.62
C GLN A 347 -20.59 20.86 7.84
N PRO A 348 -20.36 22.17 7.61
CA PRO A 348 -19.05 22.79 7.70
C PRO A 348 -18.33 22.48 9.03
N GLY A 349 -17.02 22.19 8.96
CA GLY A 349 -16.20 21.87 10.12
C GLY A 349 -16.33 20.42 10.63
N THR A 350 -17.22 19.62 10.05
CA THR A 350 -17.30 18.19 10.38
C THR A 350 -16.14 17.44 9.78
N ASN A 351 -15.41 16.69 10.61
CA ASN A 351 -14.28 15.89 10.15
C ASN A 351 -14.81 14.63 9.41
N PRO A 352 -14.37 14.35 8.16
CA PRO A 352 -14.74 13.16 7.41
C PRO A 352 -14.45 11.84 8.12
N ASP A 353 -13.52 11.83 9.07
CA ASP A 353 -13.23 10.67 9.90
C ASP A 353 -14.37 10.21 10.78
N ARG A 354 -15.34 11.10 11.04
CA ARG A 354 -16.53 10.77 11.81
C ARG A 354 -17.59 10.03 10.99
N ALA A 355 -17.48 10.05 9.68
CA ALA A 355 -18.38 9.30 8.80
C ALA A 355 -18.15 7.78 8.95
N SER A 356 -19.21 7.04 9.24
CA SER A 356 -19.16 5.58 9.40
C SER A 356 -19.15 4.89 8.03
N PHE A 357 -18.03 4.27 7.67
CA PHE A 357 -17.92 3.48 6.45
C PHE A 357 -18.85 2.25 6.47
N THR A 358 -19.05 1.65 7.64
CA THR A 358 -19.97 0.52 7.81
C THR A 358 -21.40 0.96 7.51
N THR A 359 -21.85 2.09 8.06
CA THR A 359 -23.18 2.62 7.78
C THR A 359 -23.38 2.90 6.28
N ALA A 360 -22.40 3.54 5.63
CA ALA A 360 -22.49 3.80 4.19
C ALA A 360 -22.61 2.51 3.37
N LEU A 361 -21.80 1.50 3.69
CA LEU A 361 -21.81 0.20 3.00
C LEU A 361 -23.12 -0.56 3.22
N GLU A 362 -23.61 -0.66 4.46
CA GLU A 362 -24.86 -1.38 4.74
C GLU A 362 -26.06 -0.68 4.10
N THR A 363 -26.13 0.66 4.17
CA THR A 363 -27.19 1.43 3.48
C THR A 363 -27.16 1.21 1.96
N ALA A 364 -25.96 1.19 1.35
CA ALA A 364 -25.81 0.88 -0.06
C ALA A 364 -26.26 -0.56 -0.40
N ARG A 365 -25.96 -1.54 0.46
CA ARG A 365 -26.41 -2.93 0.34
C ARG A 365 -27.94 -3.06 0.39
N ASP A 366 -28.56 -2.32 1.29
CA ASP A 366 -30.01 -2.32 1.46
C ASP A 366 -30.70 -1.72 0.24
N GLN A 367 -30.16 -0.65 -0.35
CA GLN A 367 -30.69 -0.05 -1.57
C GLN A 367 -30.63 -1.01 -2.76
N VAL A 368 -29.51 -1.71 -2.96
CA VAL A 368 -29.39 -2.72 -4.01
C VAL A 368 -30.40 -3.85 -3.82
N THR A 369 -30.57 -4.30 -2.57
CA THR A 369 -31.48 -5.40 -2.24
C THR A 369 -32.95 -4.99 -2.35
N ALA A 370 -33.30 -3.78 -1.91
CA ALA A 370 -34.67 -3.28 -1.95
C ALA A 370 -35.09 -2.79 -3.35
N ALA A 371 -34.12 -2.61 -4.26
CA ALA A 371 -34.30 -2.05 -5.60
C ALA A 371 -35.07 -0.68 -5.61
N ARG A 372 -34.84 0.11 -4.55
CA ARG A 372 -35.48 1.42 -4.37
C ARG A 372 -34.46 2.54 -4.59
N ASN A 373 -34.98 3.69 -5.05
CA ASN A 373 -34.23 4.96 -5.10
C ASN A 373 -32.93 4.90 -5.93
N ILE A 374 -33.07 4.57 -7.21
CA ILE A 374 -31.94 4.64 -8.17
C ILE A 374 -31.54 6.10 -8.42
N HIS A 375 -32.45 7.03 -8.22
CA HIS A 375 -32.20 8.48 -8.31
C HIS A 375 -32.49 9.12 -6.97
N SER A 376 -31.48 9.78 -6.40
CA SER A 376 -31.69 10.66 -5.26
C SER A 376 -32.27 11.98 -5.72
N ALA A 377 -33.28 12.47 -5.02
CA ALA A 377 -33.86 13.78 -5.30
C ALA A 377 -32.92 14.92 -4.89
N ASP A 378 -31.92 14.63 -4.08
CA ASP A 378 -30.92 15.58 -3.58
C ASP A 378 -29.51 14.98 -3.57
N LEU A 379 -28.50 15.83 -3.45
CA LEU A 379 -27.07 15.44 -3.42
C LEU A 379 -26.73 14.58 -2.19
N LEU A 380 -27.52 14.65 -1.12
CA LEU A 380 -27.24 13.95 0.13
C LEU A 380 -27.64 12.47 0.05
N GLY A 381 -28.77 12.18 -0.57
CA GLY A 381 -29.29 10.83 -0.70
C GLY A 381 -29.61 10.13 0.62
N VAL A 382 -30.00 8.86 0.54
CA VAL A 382 -30.26 8.01 1.74
C VAL A 382 -28.95 7.63 2.42
N ILE A 383 -27.89 7.34 1.65
CA ILE A 383 -26.58 7.00 2.20
C ILE A 383 -26.03 8.17 3.02
N GLY A 384 -26.05 9.38 2.45
CA GLY A 384 -25.56 10.58 3.14
C GLY A 384 -26.35 10.89 4.42
N ARG A 385 -27.68 10.82 4.37
CA ARG A 385 -28.52 11.01 5.57
C ARG A 385 -28.22 9.97 6.65
N ALA A 386 -28.07 8.70 6.31
CA ALA A 386 -27.72 7.66 7.26
C ALA A 386 -26.34 7.90 7.90
N VAL A 387 -25.35 8.33 7.11
CA VAL A 387 -24.01 8.68 7.59
C VAL A 387 -24.09 9.86 8.57
N LEU A 388 -24.81 10.93 8.26
CA LEU A 388 -24.94 12.10 9.11
C LEU A 388 -25.69 11.81 10.42
N ALA A 389 -26.72 10.94 10.35
CA ALA A 389 -27.46 10.50 11.53
C ALA A 389 -26.63 9.63 12.50
N THR A 390 -25.53 9.03 12.01
CA THR A 390 -24.69 8.08 12.77
C THR A 390 -23.23 8.49 12.83
N LEU A 391 -22.95 9.80 12.90
CA LEU A 391 -21.58 10.29 13.01
C LEU A 391 -20.88 9.69 14.23
N LEU A 392 -19.71 9.12 14.00
CA LEU A 392 -18.88 8.57 15.06
C LEU A 392 -18.36 9.70 15.97
N SER A 393 -18.08 9.36 17.23
CA SER A 393 -17.34 10.26 18.12
C SER A 393 -15.99 10.62 17.51
N PRO A 394 -15.43 11.81 17.79
CA PRO A 394 -14.10 12.17 17.36
C PRO A 394 -13.11 11.06 17.69
N ARG A 395 -12.29 10.69 16.70
CA ARG A 395 -11.33 9.59 16.88
C ARG A 395 -10.29 9.99 17.90
N ARG A 396 -10.04 9.06 18.80
CA ARG A 396 -8.90 9.14 19.72
C ARG A 396 -7.80 8.23 19.20
N PRO A 397 -6.56 8.72 19.05
CA PRO A 397 -5.42 7.88 18.65
C PRO A 397 -5.27 6.70 19.63
N ARG A 398 -4.79 5.56 19.14
CA ARG A 398 -4.61 4.34 19.94
C ARG A 398 -3.25 3.72 19.64
N PHE A 399 -2.68 3.05 20.61
CA PHE A 399 -1.51 2.23 20.40
C PHE A 399 -1.64 0.84 21.05
N SER A 400 -0.91 -0.13 20.50
CA SER A 400 -0.82 -1.49 21.04
C SER A 400 0.54 -2.11 20.70
N ALA A 401 0.88 -3.19 21.39
CA ALA A 401 2.07 -3.97 21.08
C ALA A 401 2.08 -4.42 19.60
N ARG A 402 3.23 -4.32 18.96
CA ARG A 402 3.42 -4.87 17.61
C ARG A 402 3.33 -6.39 17.65
N LYS A 403 2.56 -6.98 16.75
CA LYS A 403 2.39 -8.41 16.65
C LYS A 403 3.40 -9.00 15.67
N VAL A 404 3.97 -10.15 16.01
CA VAL A 404 4.80 -10.94 15.08
C VAL A 404 3.87 -11.77 14.21
N LYS A 405 3.92 -11.59 12.88
CA LYS A 405 3.14 -12.39 11.93
C LYS A 405 3.64 -13.83 11.92
N CYS A 406 2.75 -14.79 11.96
CA CYS A 406 3.03 -16.21 11.80
C CYS A 406 2.05 -16.88 10.84
N PRO A 407 2.38 -18.08 10.25
CA PRO A 407 1.58 -18.74 9.23
C PRO A 407 0.17 -19.13 9.69
N THR A 408 0.00 -19.40 10.98
CA THR A 408 -1.24 -19.91 11.58
C THR A 408 -2.25 -18.82 11.94
N SER A 409 -2.11 -17.61 11.42
CA SER A 409 -2.93 -16.44 11.77
C SER A 409 -2.89 -16.05 13.27
N ARG A 410 -2.04 -16.69 14.06
CA ARG A 410 -1.77 -16.30 15.43
C ARG A 410 -0.64 -15.28 15.43
N TYR A 411 -0.81 -14.24 16.22
CA TYR A 411 0.19 -13.20 16.38
C TYR A 411 0.72 -13.24 17.79
N LEU A 412 2.04 -13.38 17.92
CA LEU A 412 2.72 -13.19 19.20
C LEU A 412 3.00 -11.69 19.36
N ASN A 413 2.77 -11.16 20.55
CA ASN A 413 3.19 -9.80 20.87
C ASN A 413 4.72 -9.74 20.84
N ARG A 414 5.27 -8.63 20.33
CA ARG A 414 6.69 -8.30 20.56
C ARG A 414 6.81 -7.74 21.97
N ASP A 415 7.86 -8.13 22.63
CA ASP A 415 8.29 -7.47 23.86
C ASP A 415 9.04 -6.18 23.45
N ASP A 416 8.29 -5.11 23.24
CA ASP A 416 8.77 -3.79 22.83
C ASP A 416 8.32 -2.70 23.82
N GLY A 417 7.96 -3.11 25.03
CA GLY A 417 7.48 -2.21 26.09
C GLY A 417 6.07 -1.63 25.85
N ARG A 418 5.38 -2.05 24.78
CA ARG A 418 4.02 -1.58 24.49
C ARG A 418 2.98 -2.48 25.16
N PRO A 419 1.83 -1.91 25.60
CA PRO A 419 0.79 -2.69 26.25
C PRO A 419 0.25 -3.78 25.32
N ALA A 420 0.03 -4.97 25.85
CA ALA A 420 -0.52 -6.12 25.11
C ALA A 420 -1.94 -5.84 24.58
N ARG A 421 -2.69 -4.99 25.26
CA ARG A 421 -4.04 -4.53 24.84
C ARG A 421 -3.95 -3.16 24.20
N THR A 422 -4.80 -2.92 23.20
CA THR A 422 -4.94 -1.59 22.59
C THR A 422 -5.45 -0.60 23.62
N THR A 423 -4.72 0.49 23.83
CA THR A 423 -5.15 1.59 24.70
C THR A 423 -5.36 2.87 23.90
N THR A 424 -6.23 3.73 24.39
CA THR A 424 -6.48 5.05 23.80
C THR A 424 -5.42 6.02 24.30
N ILE A 425 -4.83 6.81 23.41
CA ILE A 425 -3.88 7.86 23.77
C ILE A 425 -4.65 9.03 24.38
N THR A 426 -4.24 9.47 25.57
CA THR A 426 -4.79 10.63 26.25
C THR A 426 -3.97 11.88 25.99
N THR A 427 -2.65 11.77 25.98
CA THR A 427 -1.73 12.87 25.67
C THR A 427 -0.61 12.41 24.75
N ILE A 428 -0.13 13.34 23.93
CA ILE A 428 1.10 13.18 23.11
C ILE A 428 1.99 14.37 23.44
N ASP A 429 3.06 14.12 24.15
CA ASP A 429 4.08 15.13 24.45
C ASP A 429 5.15 15.07 23.38
N VAL A 430 5.50 16.21 22.80
CA VAL A 430 6.49 16.34 21.73
C VAL A 430 7.63 17.22 22.21
N ALA A 431 8.83 16.68 22.27
CA ALA A 431 10.05 17.43 22.55
C ALA A 431 10.93 17.49 21.29
N ILE A 432 11.19 18.69 20.80
CA ILE A 432 12.08 18.89 19.64
C ILE A 432 13.52 18.92 20.13
N HIS A 433 14.38 18.14 19.48
CA HIS A 433 15.80 18.07 19.76
C HIS A 433 16.61 18.93 18.79
N THR A 434 17.46 19.78 19.35
CA THR A 434 18.45 20.54 18.60
C THR A 434 19.81 19.83 18.69
N PRO A 435 20.27 19.13 17.65
CA PRO A 435 21.58 18.48 17.69
C PRO A 435 22.70 19.52 17.76
N THR A 436 23.81 19.20 18.39
CA THR A 436 24.99 20.07 18.40
C THR A 436 25.51 20.27 16.97
N LEU A 437 25.91 21.49 16.60
CA LEU A 437 26.57 21.75 15.33
C LEU A 437 27.82 20.86 15.22
N THR A 438 27.83 19.97 14.28
CA THR A 438 29.05 19.29 13.84
C THR A 438 29.81 20.27 12.95
N THR A 439 30.62 21.13 13.55
CA THR A 439 31.41 22.17 12.88
C THR A 439 32.53 21.60 12.01
N THR A 440 32.74 20.31 12.02
CA THR A 440 33.70 19.64 11.15
C THR A 440 32.97 18.57 10.35
N PRO A 441 32.94 18.67 9.00
CA PRO A 441 32.71 17.47 8.22
C PRO A 441 33.74 16.45 8.73
N PRO A 442 33.34 15.18 9.01
CA PRO A 442 34.32 14.18 9.37
C PRO A 442 35.43 14.29 8.33
N PRO A 443 36.73 14.41 8.74
CA PRO A 443 37.80 14.58 7.79
C PRO A 443 37.54 13.53 6.72
N ARG A 444 37.50 13.97 5.44
CA ARG A 444 37.64 13.05 4.32
C ARG A 444 39.01 12.45 4.53
N THR A 445 39.07 11.42 5.40
CA THR A 445 40.19 10.53 5.44
C THR A 445 40.25 9.96 4.04
N ARG A 446 41.08 10.58 3.20
CA ARG A 446 41.73 9.85 2.14
C ARG A 446 42.46 8.73 2.87
N HIS A 447 41.78 7.65 3.13
CA HIS A 447 42.39 6.39 3.44
C HIS A 447 43.08 5.91 2.15
N HIS A 448 44.24 6.50 1.88
CA HIS A 448 45.33 5.74 1.30
C HIS A 448 45.82 4.79 2.41
N ARG A 449 45.10 3.77 2.57
CA ARG A 449 45.33 2.40 3.03
C ARG A 449 43.94 1.84 3.27
N ALA A 450 43.43 1.17 2.22
CA ALA A 450 42.28 0.33 2.35
C ALA A 450 42.59 -0.68 3.49
N THR A 451 42.04 -0.43 4.68
CA THR A 451 41.67 -1.56 5.52
C THR A 451 40.61 -2.28 4.71
N PRO A 452 40.84 -3.54 4.30
CA PRO A 452 39.84 -4.24 3.50
C PRO A 452 38.50 -4.16 4.24
N LEU A 453 37.46 -3.68 3.61
CA LEU A 453 36.10 -3.90 4.06
C LEU A 453 36.00 -5.37 4.47
N PRO A 454 35.38 -5.71 5.64
CA PRO A 454 35.25 -7.10 6.02
C PRO A 454 34.65 -7.83 4.82
N ALA A 455 35.41 -8.77 4.28
CA ALA A 455 35.10 -9.45 3.04
C ALA A 455 33.63 -9.93 3.10
N THR A 456 32.86 -9.62 2.08
CA THR A 456 31.46 -10.09 2.02
C THR A 456 31.45 -11.60 2.24
N ARG A 457 30.38 -12.14 2.81
CA ARG A 457 30.29 -13.60 3.01
C ARG A 457 30.61 -14.38 1.74
N ARG A 458 30.20 -13.87 0.58
CA ARG A 458 30.53 -14.42 -0.72
C ARG A 458 32.04 -14.39 -1.00
N ALA A 459 32.69 -13.26 -0.77
CA ALA A 459 34.13 -13.14 -0.96
C ALA A 459 34.89 -14.13 -0.06
N ARG A 460 34.54 -14.23 1.23
CA ARG A 460 35.16 -15.18 2.18
C ARG A 460 35.01 -16.64 1.72
N VAL A 461 33.85 -17.01 1.16
CA VAL A 461 33.62 -18.37 0.64
C VAL A 461 34.46 -18.62 -0.61
N ILE A 462 34.48 -17.68 -1.53
CA ILE A 462 35.27 -17.79 -2.78
C ILE A 462 36.77 -17.83 -2.46
N ASP A 463 37.24 -16.97 -1.56
CA ASP A 463 38.65 -16.93 -1.11
C ASP A 463 39.05 -18.29 -0.53
N LEU A 464 38.21 -18.87 0.32
CA LEU A 464 38.44 -20.20 0.89
C LEU A 464 38.44 -21.30 -0.19
N MET A 465 37.51 -21.25 -1.12
CA MET A 465 37.44 -22.22 -2.23
C MET A 465 38.64 -22.09 -3.17
N ASN A 466 39.20 -20.89 -3.35
CA ASN A 466 40.37 -20.63 -4.16
C ASN A 466 41.70 -21.11 -3.53
N THR A 467 41.70 -21.47 -2.25
CA THR A 467 42.89 -22.11 -1.63
C THR A 467 43.16 -23.50 -2.21
N ASP A 468 42.11 -24.15 -2.73
CA ASP A 468 42.21 -25.38 -3.51
C ASP A 468 41.14 -25.38 -4.60
N PRO A 469 41.41 -24.77 -5.77
CA PRO A 469 40.41 -24.53 -6.83
C PRO A 469 39.82 -25.81 -7.47
N HIS A 470 40.53 -26.91 -7.41
CA HIS A 470 40.12 -28.19 -8.02
C HIS A 470 39.37 -29.09 -7.03
N ARG A 471 39.39 -28.75 -5.73
CA ARG A 471 38.73 -29.54 -4.69
C ARG A 471 37.21 -29.31 -4.73
N PRO A 472 36.39 -30.37 -4.75
CA PRO A 472 34.95 -30.27 -4.48
C PRO A 472 34.74 -29.97 -2.98
N TRP A 473 34.34 -28.75 -2.64
CA TRP A 473 34.13 -28.31 -1.26
C TRP A 473 32.75 -28.72 -0.74
N ASN A 474 32.71 -29.37 0.43
CA ASN A 474 31.46 -29.68 1.08
C ASN A 474 30.85 -28.43 1.72
N GLY A 475 29.57 -28.13 1.45
CA GLY A 475 28.91 -26.93 1.92
C GLY A 475 28.78 -26.82 3.45
N THR A 476 28.70 -27.96 4.16
CA THR A 476 28.69 -27.98 5.65
C THR A 476 30.10 -27.73 6.20
N GLU A 477 31.13 -28.23 5.55
CA GLU A 477 32.51 -27.96 5.89
C GLU A 477 32.86 -26.48 5.72
N LEU A 478 32.48 -25.87 4.59
CA LEU A 478 32.62 -24.43 4.34
C LEU A 478 31.91 -23.60 5.44
N ALA A 479 30.71 -24.01 5.82
CA ALA A 479 29.95 -23.34 6.87
C ALA A 479 30.70 -23.37 8.23
N ARG A 480 31.26 -24.52 8.58
CA ARG A 480 32.03 -24.68 9.82
C ARG A 480 33.31 -23.86 9.82
N GLN A 481 34.07 -23.87 8.71
CA GLN A 481 35.36 -23.15 8.64
C GLN A 481 35.16 -21.61 8.66
N LEU A 482 34.04 -21.11 8.16
CA LEU A 482 33.74 -19.70 8.11
C LEU A 482 32.88 -19.18 9.28
N ASP A 483 32.55 -20.07 10.23
CA ASP A 483 31.65 -19.79 11.36
C ASP A 483 30.30 -19.21 10.89
N ILE A 484 29.68 -19.90 9.93
CA ILE A 484 28.37 -19.53 9.36
C ILE A 484 27.39 -20.67 9.66
N PRO A 485 26.16 -20.37 10.14
CA PRO A 485 25.16 -21.41 10.31
C PRO A 485 24.92 -22.19 9.01
N PRO A 486 25.02 -23.54 9.00
CA PRO A 486 25.00 -24.36 7.79
C PRO A 486 23.79 -24.09 6.88
N HIS A 487 22.59 -23.93 7.44
CA HIS A 487 21.37 -23.66 6.67
C HIS A 487 21.43 -22.34 5.90
N ASN A 488 22.09 -21.32 6.45
CA ASN A 488 22.26 -20.03 5.78
C ASN A 488 23.24 -20.12 4.62
N LEU A 489 24.36 -20.84 4.81
CA LEU A 489 25.35 -20.97 3.74
C LEU A 489 24.85 -21.88 2.64
N LEU A 490 24.23 -23.01 2.94
CA LEU A 490 23.71 -23.95 1.93
C LEU A 490 22.67 -23.30 1.02
N THR A 491 21.80 -22.43 1.56
CA THR A 491 20.85 -21.65 0.74
C THR A 491 21.60 -20.71 -0.20
N GLN A 492 22.64 -20.03 0.25
CA GLN A 492 23.44 -19.13 -0.57
C GLN A 492 24.26 -19.89 -1.65
N LEU A 493 24.85 -21.03 -1.31
CA LEU A 493 25.56 -21.86 -2.28
C LEU A 493 24.64 -22.36 -3.40
N ALA A 494 23.40 -22.72 -3.08
CA ALA A 494 22.40 -23.09 -4.07
C ALA A 494 22.03 -21.90 -4.99
N GLU A 495 21.92 -20.70 -4.43
CA GLU A 495 21.66 -19.49 -5.20
C GLU A 495 22.85 -19.13 -6.11
N TRP A 496 24.07 -19.17 -5.59
CA TRP A 496 25.27 -18.89 -6.38
C TRP A 496 25.51 -19.94 -7.48
N THR A 497 25.09 -21.17 -7.26
CA THR A 497 25.07 -22.20 -8.33
C THR A 497 24.08 -21.83 -9.42
N ARG A 498 22.86 -21.36 -9.06
CA ARG A 498 21.87 -20.90 -10.03
C ARG A 498 22.35 -19.68 -10.84
N LEU A 499 23.16 -18.82 -10.22
CA LEU A 499 23.76 -17.64 -10.85
C LEU A 499 25.02 -17.96 -11.67
N GLY A 500 25.41 -19.24 -11.78
CA GLY A 500 26.58 -19.67 -12.55
C GLY A 500 27.94 -19.34 -11.91
N LEU A 501 27.95 -18.90 -10.66
CA LEU A 501 29.19 -18.58 -9.92
C LEU A 501 29.90 -19.82 -9.38
N LEU A 502 29.12 -20.85 -9.07
CA LEU A 502 29.58 -22.14 -8.58
C LEU A 502 29.01 -23.25 -9.45
N THR A 503 29.74 -24.37 -9.53
CA THR A 503 29.23 -25.61 -10.07
C THR A 503 28.99 -26.61 -8.94
N LYS A 504 27.81 -27.22 -8.91
CA LYS A 504 27.50 -28.32 -8.00
C LYS A 504 27.97 -29.63 -8.60
N THR A 505 29.02 -30.24 -8.04
CA THR A 505 29.64 -31.47 -8.56
C THR A 505 28.95 -32.74 -8.07
N SER A 506 28.40 -32.73 -6.83
CA SER A 506 27.62 -33.81 -6.27
C SER A 506 26.70 -33.30 -5.15
N LYS A 507 25.97 -34.19 -4.46
CA LYS A 507 25.09 -33.79 -3.34
C LYS A 507 25.90 -33.12 -2.23
N GLY A 508 25.70 -31.78 -2.08
CA GLY A 508 26.35 -30.96 -1.05
C GLY A 508 27.78 -30.53 -1.37
N HIS A 509 28.32 -30.81 -2.57
CA HIS A 509 29.67 -30.41 -2.97
C HIS A 509 29.64 -29.40 -4.11
N TYR A 510 30.55 -28.41 -4.05
CA TYR A 510 30.60 -27.26 -4.94
C TYR A 510 32.04 -26.93 -5.33
N THR A 511 32.23 -26.44 -6.57
CA THR A 511 33.49 -25.89 -7.08
C THR A 511 33.25 -24.46 -7.56
N HIS A 512 34.30 -23.62 -7.48
CA HIS A 512 34.22 -22.25 -7.99
C HIS A 512 34.45 -22.23 -9.52
N ASN A 513 33.62 -21.49 -10.25
CA ASN A 513 33.80 -21.30 -11.69
C ASN A 513 34.77 -20.13 -11.91
N HIS A 514 36.03 -20.42 -12.32
CA HIS A 514 36.97 -19.37 -12.73
C HIS A 514 36.52 -18.78 -14.07
N PRO A 515 36.52 -17.44 -14.26
CA PRO A 515 36.44 -16.88 -15.60
C PRO A 515 37.66 -17.34 -16.43
N PRO A 516 37.55 -17.60 -17.73
CA PRO A 516 38.68 -17.97 -18.53
C PRO A 516 39.77 -16.89 -18.45
N THR A 517 40.96 -17.27 -18.05
CA THR A 517 42.15 -16.42 -18.08
C THR A 517 42.36 -15.92 -19.51
N SER A 518 42.27 -14.60 -19.71
CA SER A 518 42.61 -13.98 -20.99
C SER A 518 44.09 -14.27 -21.31
N THR A 519 44.33 -15.21 -22.16
CA THR A 519 45.64 -15.40 -22.82
C THR A 519 45.87 -14.21 -23.73
N THR A 520 46.75 -13.31 -23.31
CA THR A 520 47.36 -12.32 -24.20
C THR A 520 48.21 -13.04 -25.25
N PRO A 521 48.04 -12.80 -26.55
CA PRO A 521 48.92 -13.39 -27.56
C PRO A 521 50.32 -12.75 -27.47
N PRO A 522 51.40 -13.49 -27.73
CA PRO A 522 52.73 -12.92 -27.72
C PRO A 522 52.91 -11.95 -28.88
N THR A 523 53.40 -10.76 -28.58
CA THR A 523 53.90 -9.79 -29.56
C THR A 523 55.11 -10.35 -30.27
N THR A 524 55.00 -10.53 -31.56
CA THR A 524 56.13 -10.49 -32.52
C THR A 524 56.04 -9.21 -33.32
#